data_2428c6cd4539a530e107ba77a52ad271
#
_entry.id   2428c6cd4539a530e107ba77a52ad271
#
_cell.length_a   1.000
_cell.length_b   1.000
_cell.length_c   1.000
_cell.angle_alpha   90.00
_cell.angle_beta   90.00
_cell.angle_gamma   90.00
#
_symmetry.space_group_name_H-M   'P 1'
#
loop_
_entity.id
_entity.type
_entity.pdbx_description
1 polymer ?
#
loop_
_entity_poly.entity_id
_entity_poly.type
_entity_poly.pdbx_seq_one_letter_code
_entity_poly.pdbx_strand_id
1 'polypeptide(L)'
;MEVDALVEHRCRDFDMDRNVISGDGVVCGHGTIDGRLVYCFAQDFTVYGGSLGEMHGLKICKILDMALKTGAPIIGLNDSGGARIQEGVASLGSYAEIFFRNVRASGVIPQISVIMGPCAGGAVYSPAITDFVVMVDKTAHMFITGPEVIKTVTNEEVSFEELGGASTHATRSGVTHFTAEDDEGAIGIVRELVGLLPSNNLEKAPVLMTDDAFDRACEALDSLVPEDSSQPYDMLLAVEEVLDRGSFLEVQADFATNIITGFGRLG
;
A
#
# COMPACT_ATOMS: atom_id res chain seq x y z
N MET A 1 3.52 -19.49 -3.43
CA MET A 1 4.56 -20.03 -4.33
C MET A 1 5.48 -18.88 -4.71
N GLU A 2 6.78 -19.01 -4.44
CA GLU A 2 7.80 -18.03 -4.84
C GLU A 2 8.17 -18.18 -6.33
N VAL A 3 8.51 -17.06 -6.97
CA VAL A 3 8.91 -16.95 -8.36
C VAL A 3 10.28 -16.27 -8.44
N ASP A 4 11.17 -16.81 -9.27
CA ASP A 4 12.52 -16.26 -9.56
C ASP A 4 13.42 -16.11 -8.30
N ALA A 5 13.34 -17.05 -7.36
CA ALA A 5 14.12 -17.06 -6.13
C ALA A 5 15.65 -17.07 -6.35
N LEU A 6 16.10 -17.59 -7.48
CA LEU A 6 17.52 -17.74 -7.81
C LEU A 6 18.05 -16.68 -8.80
N VAL A 7 17.22 -15.67 -9.12
CA VAL A 7 17.65 -14.57 -9.98
C VAL A 7 18.66 -13.70 -9.25
N GLU A 8 19.69 -13.28 -9.95
CA GLU A 8 20.80 -12.48 -9.45
C GLU A 8 20.96 -11.22 -10.30
N HIS A 9 21.51 -10.14 -9.73
CA HIS A 9 21.82 -8.94 -10.50
C HIS A 9 22.90 -9.21 -11.57
N ARG A 10 22.94 -8.35 -12.59
CA ARG A 10 23.89 -8.46 -13.72
C ARG A 10 25.00 -7.42 -13.67
N CYS A 11 24.99 -6.57 -12.66
CA CYS A 11 25.94 -5.48 -12.51
C CYS A 11 27.34 -6.02 -12.25
N ARG A 12 28.33 -5.46 -12.98
CA ARG A 12 29.75 -5.76 -12.81
C ARG A 12 30.56 -4.54 -12.35
N ASP A 13 29.96 -3.36 -12.41
CA ASP A 13 30.59 -2.13 -11.97
C ASP A 13 30.66 -2.08 -10.44
N PHE A 14 31.62 -1.37 -9.91
CA PHE A 14 31.84 -1.19 -8.46
C PHE A 14 32.04 -2.52 -7.71
N ASP A 15 32.68 -3.51 -8.33
CA ASP A 15 32.92 -4.85 -7.77
C ASP A 15 31.64 -5.62 -7.35
N MET A 16 30.49 -5.27 -7.92
CA MET A 16 29.22 -5.93 -7.62
C MET A 16 29.21 -7.41 -7.95
N ASP A 17 29.98 -7.83 -8.99
CA ASP A 17 30.15 -9.23 -9.38
C ASP A 17 30.75 -10.12 -8.29
N ARG A 18 31.35 -9.53 -7.25
CA ARG A 18 31.91 -10.25 -6.09
C ARG A 18 30.91 -10.43 -4.95
N ASN A 19 29.81 -9.75 -5.00
CA ASN A 19 28.79 -9.76 -3.96
C ASN A 19 27.39 -10.04 -4.55
N VAL A 20 27.21 -11.23 -5.05
CA VAL A 20 25.99 -11.67 -5.71
C VAL A 20 25.07 -12.33 -4.68
N ILE A 21 23.81 -11.87 -4.62
CA ILE A 21 22.80 -12.38 -3.70
C ILE A 21 21.61 -12.90 -4.50
N SER A 22 21.27 -14.18 -4.29
CA SER A 22 20.12 -14.80 -4.93
C SER A 22 18.82 -14.11 -4.50
N GLY A 23 17.95 -13.89 -5.44
CA GLY A 23 16.69 -13.15 -5.24
C GLY A 23 16.81 -11.65 -5.46
N ASP A 24 18.04 -11.10 -5.52
CA ASP A 24 18.35 -9.69 -5.76
C ASP A 24 17.58 -8.70 -4.87
N GLY A 25 17.35 -9.07 -3.58
CA GLY A 25 16.73 -8.21 -2.57
C GLY A 25 15.22 -8.05 -2.71
N VAL A 26 14.54 -8.91 -3.47
CA VAL A 26 13.08 -8.93 -3.52
C VAL A 26 12.55 -10.36 -3.61
N VAL A 27 11.61 -10.69 -2.75
CA VAL A 27 10.83 -11.93 -2.81
C VAL A 27 9.55 -11.65 -3.60
N CYS A 28 9.31 -12.40 -4.66
CA CYS A 28 8.12 -12.27 -5.50
C CYS A 28 7.37 -13.59 -5.54
N GLY A 29 6.04 -13.53 -5.53
CA GLY A 29 5.26 -14.76 -5.56
C GLY A 29 3.76 -14.54 -5.62
N HIS A 30 3.03 -15.62 -5.43
CA HIS A 30 1.58 -15.61 -5.32
C HIS A 30 1.10 -16.60 -4.28
N GLY A 31 -0.07 -16.35 -3.74
CA GLY A 31 -0.74 -17.17 -2.75
C GLY A 31 -2.23 -16.89 -2.75
N THR A 32 -2.90 -17.22 -1.66
CA THR A 32 -4.32 -16.94 -1.50
C THR A 32 -4.60 -16.21 -0.19
N ILE A 33 -5.53 -15.27 -0.23
CA ILE A 33 -6.19 -14.67 0.93
C ILE A 33 -7.64 -15.09 0.86
N ASP A 34 -8.14 -15.78 1.86
CA ASP A 34 -9.51 -16.32 1.94
C ASP A 34 -9.93 -17.09 0.67
N GLY A 35 -9.00 -17.92 0.17
CA GLY A 35 -9.18 -18.72 -1.03
C GLY A 35 -9.05 -17.97 -2.36
N ARG A 36 -8.88 -16.66 -2.36
CA ARG A 36 -8.73 -15.82 -3.55
C ARG A 36 -7.26 -15.61 -3.90
N LEU A 37 -6.95 -15.76 -5.19
CA LEU A 37 -5.58 -15.56 -5.69
C LEU A 37 -5.14 -14.11 -5.48
N VAL A 38 -3.92 -13.93 -4.97
CA VAL A 38 -3.23 -12.64 -4.87
C VAL A 38 -1.78 -12.81 -5.29
N TYR A 39 -1.21 -11.77 -5.85
CA TYR A 39 0.22 -11.66 -6.11
C TYR A 39 0.87 -10.72 -5.12
N CYS A 40 2.13 -10.97 -4.80
CA CYS A 40 2.84 -10.14 -3.84
C CYS A 40 4.32 -10.06 -4.18
N PHE A 41 4.91 -8.93 -3.87
CA PHE A 41 6.36 -8.76 -3.77
C PHE A 41 6.70 -8.13 -2.41
N ALA A 42 7.88 -8.48 -1.88
CA ALA A 42 8.40 -7.95 -0.63
C ALA A 42 9.87 -7.58 -0.83
N GLN A 43 10.22 -6.34 -0.54
CA GLN A 43 11.60 -5.86 -0.62
C GLN A 43 12.34 -6.20 0.67
N ASP A 44 13.59 -6.60 0.54
CA ASP A 44 14.48 -6.94 1.65
C ASP A 44 15.52 -5.84 1.84
N PHE A 45 15.33 -5.01 2.86
CA PHE A 45 16.23 -3.91 3.17
C PHE A 45 17.65 -4.37 3.54
N THR A 46 17.82 -5.61 4.00
CA THR A 46 19.13 -6.16 4.34
C THR A 46 20.02 -6.38 3.10
N VAL A 47 19.39 -6.42 1.91
CA VAL A 47 20.08 -6.57 0.63
C VAL A 47 20.20 -5.20 -0.04
N TYR A 48 21.40 -4.62 -0.01
CA TYR A 48 21.71 -3.30 -0.58
C TYR A 48 20.76 -2.17 -0.16
N GLY A 49 20.24 -2.21 1.08
CA GLY A 49 19.27 -1.24 1.57
C GLY A 49 17.94 -1.29 0.83
N GLY A 50 17.52 -2.46 0.37
CA GLY A 50 16.31 -2.64 -0.42
C GLY A 50 16.33 -1.94 -1.78
N SER A 51 17.50 -1.43 -2.22
CA SER A 51 17.61 -0.64 -3.43
C SER A 51 17.31 -1.46 -4.68
N LEU A 52 16.51 -0.87 -5.58
CA LEU A 52 16.04 -1.51 -6.79
C LEU A 52 17.10 -1.47 -7.89
N GLY A 53 17.59 -2.64 -8.26
CA GLY A 53 18.40 -2.87 -9.44
C GLY A 53 17.58 -3.34 -10.65
N GLU A 54 18.24 -3.62 -11.78
CA GLU A 54 17.57 -4.09 -12.99
C GLU A 54 16.77 -5.37 -12.74
N MET A 55 17.42 -6.39 -12.19
CA MET A 55 16.79 -7.71 -12.01
C MET A 55 15.74 -7.69 -10.90
N HIS A 56 15.97 -6.95 -9.82
CA HIS A 56 14.98 -6.65 -8.79
C HIS A 56 13.69 -6.09 -9.41
N GLY A 57 13.82 -5.04 -10.23
CA GLY A 57 12.67 -4.41 -10.90
C GLY A 57 11.99 -5.34 -11.91
N LEU A 58 12.76 -6.13 -12.69
CA LEU A 58 12.19 -7.09 -13.64
C LEU A 58 11.40 -8.20 -12.95
N LYS A 59 11.77 -8.63 -11.74
CA LYS A 59 10.99 -9.57 -10.93
C LYS A 59 9.64 -8.95 -10.53
N ILE A 60 9.63 -7.71 -10.06
CA ILE A 60 8.38 -6.97 -9.74
C ILE A 60 7.53 -6.82 -11.01
N CYS A 61 8.12 -6.42 -12.12
CA CYS A 61 7.41 -6.32 -13.40
C CYS A 61 6.73 -7.63 -13.81
N LYS A 62 7.43 -8.76 -13.65
CA LYS A 62 6.88 -10.08 -13.96
C LYS A 62 5.66 -10.41 -13.11
N ILE A 63 5.72 -10.12 -11.80
CA ILE A 63 4.59 -10.36 -10.89
C ILE A 63 3.41 -9.45 -11.24
N LEU A 64 3.63 -8.18 -11.57
CA LEU A 64 2.60 -7.26 -12.06
C LEU A 64 1.95 -7.76 -13.36
N ASP A 65 2.75 -8.23 -14.31
CA ASP A 65 2.24 -8.79 -15.57
C ASP A 65 1.41 -10.07 -15.32
N MET A 66 1.81 -10.91 -14.37
CA MET A 66 1.06 -12.11 -13.99
C MET A 66 -0.26 -11.74 -13.31
N ALA A 67 -0.27 -10.78 -12.39
CA ALA A 67 -1.45 -10.27 -11.72
C ALA A 67 -2.46 -9.70 -12.72
N LEU A 68 -2.01 -8.83 -13.62
CA LEU A 68 -2.82 -8.27 -14.70
C LEU A 68 -3.42 -9.35 -15.62
N LYS A 69 -2.61 -10.34 -15.99
CA LYS A 69 -3.04 -11.44 -16.90
C LYS A 69 -4.09 -12.34 -16.27
N THR A 70 -4.02 -12.55 -14.97
CA THR A 70 -4.97 -13.41 -14.23
C THR A 70 -6.14 -12.65 -13.62
N GLY A 71 -6.10 -11.31 -13.62
CA GLY A 71 -7.12 -10.49 -12.98
C GLY A 71 -7.14 -10.64 -11.45
N ALA A 72 -5.97 -10.65 -10.81
CA ALA A 72 -5.84 -10.81 -9.38
C ALA A 72 -5.16 -9.59 -8.72
N PRO A 73 -5.48 -9.26 -7.45
CA PRO A 73 -4.85 -8.16 -6.74
C PRO A 73 -3.33 -8.31 -6.63
N ILE A 74 -2.62 -7.18 -6.62
CA ILE A 74 -1.18 -7.10 -6.34
C ILE A 74 -0.94 -6.36 -5.02
N ILE A 75 -0.08 -6.95 -4.18
CA ILE A 75 0.31 -6.41 -2.88
C ILE A 75 1.82 -6.20 -2.89
N GLY A 76 2.25 -4.97 -2.66
CA GLY A 76 3.67 -4.63 -2.50
C GLY A 76 4.00 -4.36 -1.04
N LEU A 77 4.94 -5.12 -0.46
CA LEU A 77 5.55 -4.82 0.83
C LEU A 77 6.85 -4.05 0.56
N ASN A 78 6.81 -2.75 0.83
CA ASN A 78 7.82 -1.81 0.38
C ASN A 78 8.75 -1.42 1.53
N ASP A 79 10.06 -1.57 1.29
CA ASP A 79 11.14 -1.18 2.18
C ASP A 79 12.40 -0.96 1.34
N SER A 80 12.67 0.28 0.90
CA SER A 80 13.68 0.55 -0.12
C SER A 80 14.28 1.94 -0.04
N GLY A 81 15.60 1.98 -0.06
CA GLY A 81 16.37 3.22 -0.19
C GLY A 81 16.30 3.88 -1.57
N GLY A 82 15.56 3.31 -2.53
CA GLY A 82 15.40 3.87 -3.88
C GLY A 82 16.19 3.14 -4.95
N ALA A 83 16.68 3.86 -5.97
CA ALA A 83 17.44 3.29 -7.07
C ALA A 83 18.81 2.79 -6.62
N ARG A 84 19.22 1.59 -7.06
CA ARG A 84 20.57 1.04 -6.86
C ARG A 84 21.57 1.84 -7.68
N ILE A 85 22.33 2.70 -7.02
CA ILE A 85 23.23 3.67 -7.66
C ILE A 85 24.26 2.98 -8.55
N GLN A 86 24.76 1.82 -8.14
CA GLN A 86 25.77 1.04 -8.85
C GLN A 86 25.28 0.57 -10.24
N GLU A 87 23.97 0.44 -10.42
CA GLU A 87 23.38 0.02 -11.70
C GLU A 87 22.95 1.22 -12.58
N GLY A 88 23.06 2.44 -12.07
CA GLY A 88 22.84 3.66 -12.85
C GLY A 88 21.51 3.69 -13.60
N VAL A 89 21.57 3.90 -14.91
CA VAL A 89 20.38 4.04 -15.77
C VAL A 89 19.53 2.76 -15.83
N ALA A 90 20.13 1.58 -15.68
CA ALA A 90 19.37 0.32 -15.70
C ALA A 90 18.39 0.24 -14.52
N SER A 91 18.80 0.67 -13.33
CA SER A 91 17.92 0.81 -12.17
C SER A 91 16.76 1.78 -12.43
N LEU A 92 17.04 2.95 -12.98
CA LEU A 92 16.02 3.95 -13.31
C LEU A 92 15.04 3.43 -14.38
N GLY A 93 15.56 2.72 -15.40
CA GLY A 93 14.72 2.06 -16.41
C GLY A 93 13.74 1.06 -15.81
N SER A 94 14.19 0.30 -14.82
CA SER A 94 13.32 -0.66 -14.11
C SER A 94 12.21 0.00 -13.31
N TYR A 95 12.45 1.16 -12.70
CA TYR A 95 11.36 1.96 -12.09
C TYR A 95 10.35 2.41 -13.13
N ALA A 96 10.79 2.90 -14.28
CA ALA A 96 9.88 3.29 -15.36
C ALA A 96 8.99 2.12 -15.83
N GLU A 97 9.55 0.92 -15.91
CA GLU A 97 8.82 -0.30 -16.26
C GLU A 97 7.78 -0.70 -15.19
N ILE A 98 8.08 -0.49 -13.90
CA ILE A 98 7.11 -0.69 -12.82
C ILE A 98 5.98 0.34 -12.92
N PHE A 99 6.30 1.64 -13.04
CA PHE A 99 5.29 2.70 -13.16
C PHE A 99 4.36 2.49 -14.35
N PHE A 100 4.91 2.07 -15.49
CA PHE A 100 4.11 1.72 -16.66
C PHE A 100 3.07 0.64 -16.34
N ARG A 101 3.46 -0.38 -15.57
CA ARG A 101 2.54 -1.47 -15.16
C ARG A 101 1.54 -1.02 -14.11
N ASN A 102 1.94 -0.17 -13.16
CA ASN A 102 0.98 0.41 -12.20
C ASN A 102 -0.11 1.19 -12.94
N VAL A 103 0.26 2.03 -13.91
CA VAL A 103 -0.72 2.78 -14.72
C VAL A 103 -1.65 1.84 -15.50
N ARG A 104 -1.12 0.76 -16.07
CA ARG A 104 -1.95 -0.22 -16.78
C ARG A 104 -2.85 -1.04 -15.87
N ALA A 105 -2.46 -1.24 -14.63
CA ALA A 105 -3.22 -1.98 -13.62
C ALA A 105 -4.33 -1.12 -12.99
N SER A 106 -4.18 0.20 -13.02
CA SER A 106 -5.14 1.15 -12.44
C SER A 106 -6.55 0.95 -13.02
N GLY A 107 -7.53 0.76 -12.14
CA GLY A 107 -8.91 0.46 -12.51
C GLY A 107 -9.15 -0.93 -13.11
N VAL A 108 -8.12 -1.79 -13.18
CA VAL A 108 -8.23 -3.17 -13.70
C VAL A 108 -8.15 -4.19 -12.57
N ILE A 109 -7.13 -4.09 -11.73
CA ILE A 109 -6.93 -4.93 -10.55
C ILE A 109 -6.58 -4.06 -9.35
N PRO A 110 -6.97 -4.41 -8.11
CA PRO A 110 -6.53 -3.72 -6.91
C PRO A 110 -5.01 -3.76 -6.73
N GLN A 111 -4.43 -2.60 -6.46
CA GLN A 111 -3.02 -2.40 -6.16
C GLN A 111 -2.88 -1.86 -4.74
N ILE A 112 -2.29 -2.63 -3.84
CA ILE A 112 -2.14 -2.28 -2.43
C ILE A 112 -0.67 -2.20 -2.10
N SER A 113 -0.23 -1.05 -1.63
CA SER A 113 1.14 -0.82 -1.17
C SER A 113 1.20 -0.71 0.35
N VAL A 114 2.02 -1.54 0.96
CA VAL A 114 2.32 -1.49 2.40
C VAL A 114 3.72 -0.94 2.57
N ILE A 115 3.86 0.14 3.28
CA ILE A 115 5.15 0.77 3.58
C ILE A 115 5.56 0.31 4.97
N MET A 116 6.61 -0.50 5.05
CA MET A 116 7.07 -1.13 6.28
C MET A 116 8.38 -0.53 6.81
N GLY A 117 9.11 0.12 5.93
CA GLY A 117 10.36 0.84 6.23
C GLY A 117 10.49 2.10 5.38
N PRO A 118 11.70 2.62 5.19
CA PRO A 118 11.92 3.77 4.32
C PRO A 118 11.57 3.46 2.85
N CYS A 119 10.88 4.41 2.19
CA CYS A 119 10.67 4.44 0.76
C CYS A 119 11.11 5.80 0.23
N ALA A 120 12.31 5.84 -0.34
CA ALA A 120 12.94 7.08 -0.77
C ALA A 120 13.12 7.15 -2.29
N GLY A 121 13.08 8.34 -2.85
CA GLY A 121 13.31 8.58 -4.28
C GLY A 121 12.36 7.78 -5.18
N GLY A 122 12.90 6.97 -6.08
CA GLY A 122 12.10 6.14 -6.99
C GLY A 122 11.13 5.18 -6.28
N ALA A 123 11.47 4.72 -5.07
CA ALA A 123 10.66 3.80 -4.29
C ALA A 123 9.37 4.43 -3.74
N VAL A 124 9.26 5.75 -3.68
CA VAL A 124 8.04 6.42 -3.20
C VAL A 124 6.99 6.60 -4.29
N TYR A 125 7.41 6.70 -5.56
CA TYR A 125 6.47 7.01 -6.65
C TYR A 125 5.52 5.86 -6.96
N SER A 126 6.03 4.62 -7.02
CA SER A 126 5.18 3.44 -7.29
C SER A 126 4.08 3.29 -6.25
N PRO A 127 4.36 3.26 -4.93
CA PRO A 127 3.29 3.23 -3.92
C PRO A 127 2.29 4.38 -4.04
N ALA A 128 2.76 5.60 -4.28
CA ALA A 128 1.91 6.78 -4.33
C ALA A 128 0.92 6.80 -5.53
N ILE A 129 1.13 5.95 -6.53
CA ILE A 129 0.22 5.81 -7.68
C ILE A 129 -0.58 4.51 -7.67
N THR A 130 -0.51 3.73 -6.58
CA THR A 130 -1.37 2.57 -6.35
C THR A 130 -2.71 2.97 -5.74
N ASP A 131 -3.67 2.04 -5.64
CA ASP A 131 -5.02 2.36 -5.19
C ASP A 131 -5.09 2.60 -3.67
N PHE A 132 -4.30 1.85 -2.89
CA PHE A 132 -4.27 1.96 -1.43
C PHE A 132 -2.84 1.93 -0.91
N VAL A 133 -2.58 2.79 0.07
CA VAL A 133 -1.31 2.88 0.80
C VAL A 133 -1.60 2.63 2.29
N VAL A 134 -0.93 1.64 2.85
CA VAL A 134 -0.90 1.34 4.29
C VAL A 134 0.49 1.69 4.81
N MET A 135 0.63 2.44 5.88
CA MET A 135 1.92 2.78 6.48
C MET A 135 2.01 2.25 7.91
N VAL A 136 3.15 1.64 8.24
CA VAL A 136 3.46 1.21 9.62
C VAL A 136 4.00 2.41 10.40
N ASP A 137 3.41 2.69 11.57
CA ASP A 137 3.83 3.81 12.41
C ASP A 137 5.30 3.70 12.83
N LYS A 138 6.02 4.83 12.88
CA LYS A 138 7.42 4.98 13.31
C LYS A 138 8.49 4.30 12.44
N THR A 139 8.14 3.30 11.64
CA THR A 139 9.09 2.60 10.77
C THR A 139 8.96 3.01 9.31
N ALA A 140 7.74 3.24 8.85
CA ALA A 140 7.44 3.61 7.47
C ALA A 140 7.70 5.10 7.21
N HIS A 141 8.45 5.39 6.16
CA HIS A 141 8.71 6.75 5.71
C HIS A 141 8.58 6.84 4.19
N MET A 142 7.86 7.83 3.71
CA MET A 142 7.73 8.14 2.28
C MET A 142 8.21 9.56 1.99
N PHE A 143 9.27 9.72 1.20
CA PHE A 143 9.76 11.03 0.77
C PHE A 143 10.54 10.95 -0.55
N ILE A 144 10.51 12.04 -1.32
CA ILE A 144 11.25 12.11 -2.58
C ILE A 144 12.75 12.20 -2.31
N THR A 145 13.13 13.06 -1.34
CA THR A 145 14.51 13.22 -0.87
C THR A 145 14.53 13.25 0.65
N GLY A 146 15.54 12.63 1.25
CA GLY A 146 15.65 12.57 2.71
C GLY A 146 16.05 13.91 3.37
N PRO A 147 15.97 14.00 4.71
CA PRO A 147 16.26 15.23 5.48
C PRO A 147 17.62 15.85 5.20
N GLU A 148 18.66 15.04 4.99
CA GLU A 148 20.02 15.53 4.70
C GLU A 148 20.11 16.32 3.38
N VAL A 149 19.36 15.87 2.35
CA VAL A 149 19.31 16.58 1.07
C VAL A 149 18.56 17.90 1.23
N ILE A 150 17.43 17.89 1.96
CA ILE A 150 16.66 19.11 2.26
C ILE A 150 17.54 20.12 3.01
N LYS A 151 18.22 19.69 4.06
CA LYS A 151 19.15 20.52 4.81
C LYS A 151 20.22 21.15 3.92
N THR A 152 20.77 20.37 3.00
CA THR A 152 21.83 20.85 2.09
C THR A 152 21.31 21.85 1.07
N VAL A 153 20.09 21.66 0.54
CA VAL A 153 19.54 22.49 -0.56
C VAL A 153 18.77 23.69 -0.07
N THR A 154 17.92 23.50 0.98
CA THR A 154 17.04 24.57 1.49
C THR A 154 17.49 25.14 2.83
N ASN A 155 18.49 24.54 3.47
CA ASN A 155 18.96 24.88 4.82
C ASN A 155 17.88 24.72 5.91
N GLU A 156 16.88 23.87 5.67
CA GLU A 156 15.83 23.52 6.62
C GLU A 156 16.20 22.25 7.38
N GLU A 157 15.95 22.22 8.67
CA GLU A 157 16.10 21.03 9.50
C GLU A 157 14.73 20.39 9.70
N VAL A 158 14.57 19.14 9.27
CA VAL A 158 13.34 18.37 9.38
C VAL A 158 13.69 16.93 9.78
N SER A 159 12.92 16.33 10.67
CA SER A 159 13.08 14.92 11.03
C SER A 159 12.46 13.99 9.95
N PHE A 160 12.83 12.72 10.00
CA PHE A 160 12.21 11.70 9.12
C PHE A 160 10.69 11.64 9.29
N GLU A 161 10.22 11.68 10.54
CA GLU A 161 8.79 11.64 10.87
C GLU A 161 8.03 12.87 10.36
N GLU A 162 8.58 14.07 10.57
CA GLU A 162 7.96 15.30 10.10
C GLU A 162 7.92 15.41 8.58
N LEU A 163 8.93 14.86 7.89
CA LEU A 163 9.03 14.89 6.44
C LEU A 163 8.11 13.88 5.77
N GLY A 164 8.10 12.64 6.26
CA GLY A 164 7.46 11.55 5.54
C GLY A 164 6.99 10.38 6.40
N GLY A 165 6.80 10.57 7.72
CA GLY A 165 6.25 9.54 8.59
C GLY A 165 4.77 9.26 8.34
N ALA A 166 4.27 8.15 8.86
CA ALA A 166 2.90 7.70 8.69
C ALA A 166 1.88 8.77 9.10
N SER A 167 2.06 9.40 10.27
CA SER A 167 1.19 10.48 10.76
C SER A 167 1.18 11.70 9.83
N THR A 168 2.33 12.09 9.26
CA THR A 168 2.40 13.21 8.30
C THR A 168 1.60 12.91 7.04
N HIS A 169 1.71 11.71 6.51
CA HIS A 169 0.95 11.31 5.32
C HIS A 169 -0.54 11.03 5.62
N ALA A 170 -0.88 10.61 6.81
CA ALA A 170 -2.27 10.43 7.22
C ALA A 170 -3.01 11.77 7.42
N THR A 171 -2.34 12.78 8.03
CA THR A 171 -3.03 14.02 8.44
C THR A 171 -2.84 15.20 7.49
N ARG A 172 -1.71 15.26 6.76
CA ARG A 172 -1.35 16.44 5.95
C ARG A 172 -1.43 16.20 4.45
N SER A 173 -0.86 15.11 3.94
CA SER A 173 -0.84 14.86 2.49
C SER A 173 -2.02 14.04 2.00
N GLY A 174 -2.61 13.19 2.86
CA GLY A 174 -3.67 12.26 2.49
C GLY A 174 -3.21 11.11 1.58
N VAL A 175 -1.90 10.89 1.44
CA VAL A 175 -1.37 9.78 0.62
C VAL A 175 -1.59 8.44 1.31
N THR A 176 -1.51 8.40 2.64
CA THR A 176 -1.77 7.20 3.43
C THR A 176 -3.27 7.02 3.62
N HIS A 177 -3.76 5.85 3.25
CA HIS A 177 -5.15 5.46 3.43
C HIS A 177 -5.41 4.82 4.79
N PHE A 178 -4.41 4.08 5.30
CA PHE A 178 -4.47 3.38 6.58
C PHE A 178 -3.12 3.46 7.31
N THR A 179 -3.17 3.59 8.63
CA THR A 179 -2.01 3.48 9.51
C THR A 179 -2.11 2.22 10.36
N ALA A 180 -0.99 1.55 10.60
CA ALA A 180 -0.90 0.36 11.43
C ALA A 180 0.16 0.55 12.51
N GLU A 181 -0.05 -0.02 13.69
CA GLU A 181 0.91 0.06 14.79
C GLU A 181 2.21 -0.73 14.50
N ASP A 182 2.07 -1.84 13.75
CA ASP A 182 3.16 -2.75 13.40
C ASP A 182 2.90 -3.49 12.07
N ASP A 183 3.85 -4.30 11.68
CA ASP A 183 3.80 -5.09 10.43
C ASP A 183 2.63 -6.08 10.42
N GLU A 184 2.31 -6.69 11.56
CA GLU A 184 1.22 -7.67 11.68
C GLU A 184 -0.13 -6.98 11.51
N GLY A 185 -0.32 -5.82 12.14
CA GLY A 185 -1.49 -4.96 11.97
C GLY A 185 -1.67 -4.50 10.51
N ALA A 186 -0.59 -4.11 9.85
CA ALA A 186 -0.62 -3.72 8.44
C ALA A 186 -1.07 -4.89 7.53
N ILE A 187 -0.58 -6.10 7.77
CA ILE A 187 -1.02 -7.29 7.05
C ILE A 187 -2.50 -7.61 7.35
N GLY A 188 -2.96 -7.37 8.58
CA GLY A 188 -4.36 -7.48 8.97
C GLY A 188 -5.27 -6.59 8.12
N ILE A 189 -4.93 -5.30 8.01
CA ILE A 189 -5.64 -4.31 7.18
C ILE A 189 -5.68 -4.75 5.70
N VAL A 190 -4.56 -5.22 5.16
CA VAL A 190 -4.50 -5.71 3.77
C VAL A 190 -5.46 -6.88 3.54
N ARG A 191 -5.54 -7.82 4.48
CA ARG A 191 -6.46 -8.97 4.39
C ARG A 191 -7.92 -8.53 4.42
N GLU A 192 -8.26 -7.63 5.31
CA GLU A 192 -9.60 -7.06 5.42
C GLU A 192 -9.98 -6.31 4.13
N LEU A 193 -9.11 -5.44 3.65
CA LEU A 193 -9.31 -4.68 2.41
C LEU A 193 -9.51 -5.60 1.19
N VAL A 194 -8.68 -6.64 1.04
CA VAL A 194 -8.86 -7.65 -0.02
C VAL A 194 -10.20 -8.36 0.14
N GLY A 195 -10.66 -8.60 1.37
CA GLY A 195 -11.98 -9.18 1.65
C GLY A 195 -13.16 -8.32 1.20
N LEU A 196 -12.98 -7.00 1.10
CA LEU A 196 -14.01 -6.04 0.68
C LEU A 196 -13.98 -5.72 -0.82
N LEU A 197 -12.82 -5.86 -1.47
CA LEU A 197 -12.62 -5.50 -2.87
C LEU A 197 -12.90 -6.69 -3.83
N PRO A 198 -13.38 -6.43 -5.06
CA PRO A 198 -13.37 -7.45 -6.11
C PRO A 198 -11.93 -7.82 -6.50
N SER A 199 -11.71 -8.99 -7.11
CA SER A 199 -10.38 -9.35 -7.62
C SER A 199 -9.93 -8.50 -8.80
N ASN A 200 -10.90 -8.04 -9.60
CA ASN A 200 -10.68 -7.21 -10.78
C ASN A 200 -11.97 -6.48 -11.17
N ASN A 201 -11.90 -5.61 -12.16
CA ASN A 201 -13.02 -4.79 -12.60
C ASN A 201 -14.14 -5.56 -13.33
N LEU A 202 -14.00 -6.86 -13.58
CA LEU A 202 -15.03 -7.72 -14.19
C LEU A 202 -15.77 -8.56 -13.15
N GLU A 203 -15.24 -8.64 -11.92
CA GLU A 203 -15.82 -9.41 -10.83
C GLU A 203 -16.59 -8.51 -9.85
N LYS A 204 -17.46 -9.14 -9.08
CA LYS A 204 -18.15 -8.48 -7.97
C LYS A 204 -17.30 -8.60 -6.69
N ALA A 205 -17.54 -7.70 -5.76
CA ALA A 205 -16.99 -7.82 -4.40
C ALA A 205 -17.43 -9.13 -3.74
N PRO A 206 -16.62 -9.72 -2.86
CA PRO A 206 -16.98 -10.94 -2.14
C PRO A 206 -18.22 -10.73 -1.29
N VAL A 207 -19.13 -11.68 -1.33
CA VAL A 207 -20.30 -11.72 -0.45
C VAL A 207 -19.96 -12.58 0.75
N LEU A 208 -20.16 -12.04 1.95
CA LEU A 208 -20.05 -12.79 3.21
C LEU A 208 -21.45 -12.97 3.80
N MET A 209 -21.68 -14.12 4.40
CA MET A 209 -22.91 -14.33 5.18
C MET A 209 -22.83 -13.47 6.45
N THR A 210 -23.88 -12.76 6.72
CA THR A 210 -24.05 -11.96 7.94
C THR A 210 -25.23 -12.49 8.74
N ASP A 211 -25.17 -12.28 10.05
CA ASP A 211 -26.30 -12.54 10.96
C ASP A 211 -27.24 -11.33 11.06
N ASP A 212 -26.89 -10.20 10.42
CA ASP A 212 -27.77 -9.04 10.32
C ASP A 212 -28.94 -9.31 9.36
N ALA A 213 -30.15 -9.06 9.83
CA ALA A 213 -31.33 -9.19 8.98
C ALA A 213 -31.33 -8.05 7.95
N PHE A 214 -31.61 -8.37 6.68
CA PHE A 214 -31.65 -7.39 5.60
C PHE A 214 -32.72 -6.29 5.82
N ASP A 215 -33.71 -6.56 6.67
CA ASP A 215 -34.79 -5.65 7.05
C ASP A 215 -34.63 -5.15 8.50
N ARG A 216 -33.43 -5.16 9.05
CA ARG A 216 -33.12 -4.65 10.38
C ARG A 216 -33.53 -3.19 10.49
N ALA A 217 -34.38 -2.88 11.49
CA ALA A 217 -34.73 -1.49 11.82
C ALA A 217 -33.54 -0.78 12.49
N CYS A 218 -33.17 0.37 11.98
CA CYS A 218 -32.11 1.23 12.52
C CYS A 218 -32.70 2.25 13.51
N GLU A 219 -33.29 1.76 14.62
CA GLU A 219 -34.04 2.61 15.58
C GLU A 219 -33.16 3.71 16.22
N ALA A 220 -31.83 3.48 16.32
CA ALA A 220 -30.91 4.47 16.86
C ALA A 220 -30.87 5.76 16.01
N LEU A 221 -31.16 5.68 14.71
CA LEU A 221 -31.15 6.84 13.82
C LEU A 221 -32.27 7.85 14.15
N ASP A 222 -33.38 7.41 14.74
CA ASP A 222 -34.52 8.28 15.09
C ASP A 222 -34.13 9.35 16.14
N SER A 223 -33.09 9.07 16.94
CA SER A 223 -32.63 9.97 18.00
C SER A 223 -31.21 10.50 17.79
N LEU A 224 -30.48 9.97 16.80
CA LEU A 224 -29.08 10.33 16.56
C LEU A 224 -28.92 11.77 16.04
N VAL A 225 -29.80 12.18 15.13
CA VAL A 225 -29.76 13.52 14.55
C VAL A 225 -30.58 14.46 15.44
N PRO A 226 -29.95 15.49 16.07
CA PRO A 226 -30.66 16.43 16.91
C PRO A 226 -31.74 17.24 16.15
N GLU A 227 -32.83 17.56 16.77
CA GLU A 227 -33.84 18.48 16.20
C GLU A 227 -33.28 19.89 16.02
N ASP A 228 -32.38 20.31 16.92
CA ASP A 228 -31.68 21.59 16.85
C ASP A 228 -30.46 21.47 15.91
N SER A 229 -30.56 22.12 14.77
CA SER A 229 -29.50 22.13 13.74
C SER A 229 -28.16 22.73 14.19
N SER A 230 -28.10 23.39 15.34
CA SER A 230 -26.88 23.92 15.93
C SER A 230 -26.12 22.88 16.77
N GLN A 231 -26.73 21.75 17.08
CA GLN A 231 -26.08 20.68 17.83
C GLN A 231 -25.34 19.72 16.91
N PRO A 232 -24.01 19.49 17.14
CA PRO A 232 -23.25 18.50 16.40
C PRO A 232 -23.67 17.08 16.80
N TYR A 233 -23.52 16.14 15.86
CA TYR A 233 -23.63 14.71 16.10
C TYR A 233 -22.53 13.97 15.36
N ASP A 234 -22.26 12.75 15.78
CA ASP A 234 -21.26 11.90 15.15
C ASP A 234 -21.87 11.14 13.96
N MET A 235 -21.46 11.53 12.75
CA MET A 235 -21.92 10.88 11.52
C MET A 235 -21.43 9.43 11.40
N LEU A 236 -20.29 9.08 12.04
CA LEU A 236 -19.78 7.70 12.01
C LEU A 236 -20.80 6.72 12.59
N LEU A 237 -21.47 7.10 13.68
CA LEU A 237 -22.53 6.29 14.28
C LEU A 237 -23.71 6.06 13.32
N ALA A 238 -24.02 7.05 12.47
CA ALA A 238 -25.04 6.87 11.44
C ALA A 238 -24.61 5.87 10.36
N VAL A 239 -23.37 5.95 9.93
CA VAL A 239 -22.79 5.02 8.93
C VAL A 239 -22.78 3.59 9.47
N GLU A 240 -22.30 3.39 10.69
CA GLU A 240 -22.23 2.07 11.34
C GLU A 240 -23.63 1.47 11.60
N GLU A 241 -24.63 2.31 11.91
CA GLU A 241 -26.00 1.83 12.13
C GLU A 241 -26.67 1.38 10.83
N VAL A 242 -26.34 2.01 9.69
CA VAL A 242 -26.90 1.63 8.37
C VAL A 242 -26.25 0.38 7.81
N LEU A 243 -24.95 0.19 8.01
CA LEU A 243 -24.20 -0.95 7.48
C LEU A 243 -24.37 -2.21 8.35
N ASP A 244 -24.02 -3.36 7.80
CA ASP A 244 -23.93 -4.59 8.59
C ASP A 244 -22.95 -4.39 9.75
N ARG A 245 -23.32 -4.85 10.93
CA ARG A 245 -22.58 -4.58 12.17
C ARG A 245 -21.13 -5.02 12.07
N GLY A 246 -20.23 -4.07 12.40
CA GLY A 246 -18.78 -4.30 12.38
C GLY A 246 -18.18 -4.52 11.00
N SER A 247 -18.89 -4.18 9.93
CA SER A 247 -18.39 -4.32 8.56
C SER A 247 -17.74 -3.06 8.01
N PHE A 248 -17.80 -1.92 8.72
CA PHE A 248 -17.25 -0.66 8.22
C PHE A 248 -15.74 -0.58 8.41
N LEU A 249 -15.04 -0.38 7.30
CA LEU A 249 -13.61 -0.07 7.25
C LEU A 249 -13.46 1.37 6.78
N GLU A 250 -13.15 2.27 7.70
CA GLU A 250 -12.94 3.68 7.39
C GLU A 250 -11.61 3.88 6.64
N VAL A 251 -11.63 4.67 5.58
CA VAL A 251 -10.48 5.01 4.75
C VAL A 251 -10.11 6.47 4.99
N GLN A 252 -8.82 6.75 5.24
CA GLN A 252 -8.30 8.10 5.50
C GLN A 252 -8.96 8.78 6.70
N ALA A 253 -9.17 8.06 7.80
CA ALA A 253 -9.84 8.54 9.00
C ALA A 253 -9.23 9.83 9.58
N ASP A 254 -7.92 10.04 9.41
CA ASP A 254 -7.18 11.20 9.92
C ASP A 254 -7.08 12.37 8.93
N PHE A 255 -7.52 12.18 7.67
CA PHE A 255 -7.43 13.20 6.62
C PHE A 255 -8.80 13.81 6.31
N ALA A 256 -8.89 15.16 6.35
CA ALA A 256 -10.13 15.86 6.06
C ALA A 256 -11.33 15.32 6.85
N THR A 257 -11.21 15.25 8.17
CA THR A 257 -12.12 14.62 9.13
C THR A 257 -13.57 15.14 9.11
N ASN A 258 -13.87 16.12 8.25
CA ASN A 258 -15.22 16.63 7.97
C ASN A 258 -16.01 15.77 6.97
N ILE A 259 -15.39 14.70 6.43
CA ILE A 259 -16.04 13.71 5.57
C ILE A 259 -15.58 12.31 5.99
N ILE A 260 -16.51 11.37 6.06
CA ILE A 260 -16.25 9.97 6.35
C ILE A 260 -16.31 9.20 5.04
N THR A 261 -15.27 8.44 4.75
CA THR A 261 -15.17 7.55 3.56
C THR A 261 -14.78 6.16 3.99
N GLY A 262 -15.28 5.14 3.32
CA GLY A 262 -14.93 3.77 3.70
C GLY A 262 -15.65 2.72 2.89
N PHE A 263 -15.41 1.49 3.27
CA PHE A 263 -16.07 0.30 2.74
C PHE A 263 -16.93 -0.33 3.83
N GLY A 264 -18.07 -0.86 3.45
CA GLY A 264 -18.95 -1.59 4.36
C GLY A 264 -19.81 -2.57 3.60
N ARG A 265 -20.53 -3.41 4.33
CA ARG A 265 -21.46 -4.39 3.78
C ARG A 265 -22.88 -3.96 4.07
N LEU A 266 -23.78 -4.35 3.18
CA LEU A 266 -25.20 -4.06 3.33
C LEU A 266 -26.00 -5.25 2.78
N GLY A 267 -26.50 -6.11 3.66
CA GLY A 267 -27.38 -7.27 3.36
C GLY A 267 -26.69 -8.47 2.78
#